data_15a179f1a4d5fb5e61333c27c8ece705
#
_entry.id   15a179f1a4d5fb5e61333c27c8ece705
#
_cell.length_a   1.000
_cell.length_b   1.000
_cell.length_c   1.000
_cell.angle_alpha   90.00
_cell.angle_beta   90.00
_cell.angle_gamma   90.00
#
_symmetry.space_group_name_H-M   'P 1'
#
loop_
_entity.id
_entity.type
_entity.pdbx_description
1 polymer ?
#
loop_
_entity_poly.entity_id
_entity_poly.type
_entity_poly.pdbx_seq_one_letter_code
_entity_poly.pdbx_strand_id
1 'polypeptide(L)'
;MLVSLPLLNKGLFVSMSELLQFLQQRNSAPKLIAPAPSAEELEGIYRAALRAPDHAWLRPWRLITIAGDRRQAFGELLEQCLVQRSPDSDEAARAKARNAPLRAPMLVVPVVTLSEHPKVPAMEQRFSAACAAHAILLAAEASGYAGIWRTGDAAFDRAVMTSLGLGFHEEIIGFLYLGTRDGQPKSIPQLDTADFVSSW
;
A
#
# COMPACT_ATOMS: atom_id res chain seq x y z
N MET A 1 1.83 12.80 28.98
CA MET A 1 0.38 12.96 28.80
C MET A 1 -0.17 11.67 28.20
N LEU A 2 -1.05 10.97 28.90
CA LEU A 2 -1.64 9.70 28.44
C LEU A 2 -2.90 10.06 27.63
N VAL A 3 -2.98 9.57 26.39
CA VAL A 3 -4.16 9.73 25.55
C VAL A 3 -4.94 8.42 25.60
N SER A 4 -6.16 8.47 26.13
CA SER A 4 -7.08 7.34 26.06
C SER A 4 -7.63 7.22 24.63
N LEU A 5 -7.31 6.12 23.96
CA LEU A 5 -7.90 5.76 22.67
C LEU A 5 -9.21 5.00 22.95
N PRO A 6 -10.40 5.54 22.61
CA PRO A 6 -11.69 4.98 23.00
C PRO A 6 -12.08 3.67 22.30
N LEU A 7 -11.21 3.04 21.54
CA LEU A 7 -11.50 1.84 20.75
C LEU A 7 -10.69 0.59 21.12
N LEU A 8 -9.81 0.68 22.13
CA LEU A 8 -9.11 -0.50 22.64
C LEU A 8 -9.76 -0.95 23.94
N ASN A 9 -10.62 -1.94 23.82
CA ASN A 9 -11.41 -2.54 24.89
C ASN A 9 -10.58 -3.42 25.84
N LYS A 10 -9.41 -2.95 26.27
CA LYS A 10 -8.56 -3.41 27.39
C LYS A 10 -7.48 -2.35 27.60
N GLY A 11 -7.72 -1.31 28.34
CA GLY A 11 -6.79 -0.45 29.08
C GLY A 11 -5.33 -0.28 28.65
N LEU A 12 -5.02 -0.44 27.34
CA LEU A 12 -3.68 -0.18 26.82
C LEU A 12 -3.55 1.33 26.61
N PHE A 13 -2.90 1.99 27.55
CA PHE A 13 -2.49 3.37 27.39
C PHE A 13 -1.16 3.37 26.62
N VAL A 14 -1.19 3.80 25.37
CA VAL A 14 0.03 4.07 24.59
C VAL A 14 0.44 5.51 24.87
N SER A 15 1.68 5.74 25.26
CA SER A 15 2.18 7.10 25.50
C SER A 15 2.36 7.84 24.16
N MET A 16 2.31 9.18 24.19
CA MET A 16 2.55 9.99 22.99
C MET A 16 3.94 9.73 22.40
N SER A 17 4.94 9.47 23.24
CA SER A 17 6.31 9.15 22.79
C SER A 17 6.37 7.82 22.04
N GLU A 18 5.62 6.80 22.48
CA GLU A 18 5.57 5.50 21.80
C GLU A 18 4.89 5.58 20.42
N LEU A 19 3.83 6.38 20.29
CA LEU A 19 3.18 6.61 18.99
C LEU A 19 4.09 7.34 18.01
N LEU A 20 4.79 8.37 18.46
CA LEU A 20 5.75 9.08 17.62
C LEU A 20 6.91 8.18 17.21
N GLN A 21 7.45 7.40 18.15
CA GLN A 21 8.51 6.44 17.89
C GLN A 21 8.06 5.38 16.87
N PHE A 22 6.84 4.86 16.98
CA PHE A 22 6.27 3.92 16.02
C PHE A 22 6.27 4.51 14.60
N LEU A 23 5.79 5.76 14.42
CA LEU A 23 5.77 6.43 13.12
C LEU A 23 7.19 6.64 12.56
N GLN A 24 8.14 7.05 13.42
CA GLN A 24 9.53 7.29 13.04
C GLN A 24 10.29 6.00 12.68
N GLN A 25 9.86 4.85 13.21
CA GLN A 25 10.50 3.56 12.95
C GLN A 25 9.94 2.82 11.74
N ARG A 26 8.92 3.35 11.05
CA ARG A 26 8.34 2.71 9.87
C ARG A 26 9.41 2.30 8.86
N ASN A 27 9.40 1.03 8.48
CA ASN A 27 10.46 0.46 7.67
C ASN A 27 9.91 -0.52 6.62
N SER A 28 10.26 -0.31 5.35
CA SER A 28 9.86 -1.22 4.26
C SER A 28 10.57 -2.57 4.37
N ALA A 29 9.82 -3.67 4.26
CA ALA A 29 10.31 -5.03 4.29
C ALA A 29 10.45 -5.61 2.88
N PRO A 30 11.67 -5.77 2.33
CA PRO A 30 11.87 -6.28 0.97
C PRO A 30 11.59 -7.78 0.83
N LYS A 31 11.67 -8.52 1.94
CA LYS A 31 11.37 -9.95 2.03
C LYS A 31 10.20 -10.16 2.99
N LEU A 32 9.18 -10.84 2.51
CA LEU A 32 7.94 -11.10 3.23
C LEU A 32 7.55 -12.57 3.07
N ILE A 33 7.21 -13.19 4.18
CA ILE A 33 6.76 -14.60 4.24
C ILE A 33 5.38 -14.68 4.91
N ALA A 34 4.78 -15.86 4.88
CA ALA A 34 3.57 -16.16 5.66
C ALA A 34 3.86 -16.10 7.19
N PRO A 35 2.86 -15.78 8.00
CA PRO A 35 1.48 -15.47 7.63
C PRO A 35 1.30 -14.05 7.07
N ALA A 36 0.25 -13.87 6.29
CA ALA A 36 -0.34 -12.56 6.01
C ALA A 36 -1.40 -12.24 7.06
N PRO A 37 -1.88 -10.97 7.14
CA PRO A 37 -3.03 -10.62 7.97
C PRO A 37 -4.24 -11.52 7.68
N SER A 38 -4.91 -11.99 8.72
CA SER A 38 -6.20 -12.68 8.62
C SER A 38 -7.30 -11.74 8.09
N ALA A 39 -8.46 -12.27 7.76
CA ALA A 39 -9.59 -11.46 7.30
C ALA A 39 -10.05 -10.44 8.36
N GLU A 40 -10.02 -10.80 9.65
CA GLU A 40 -10.38 -9.92 10.76
C GLU A 40 -9.36 -8.78 10.93
N GLU A 41 -8.06 -9.10 10.88
CA GLU A 41 -6.99 -8.11 10.97
C GLU A 41 -6.98 -7.17 9.76
N LEU A 42 -7.24 -7.71 8.55
CA LEU A 42 -7.41 -6.89 7.34
C LEU A 42 -8.56 -5.89 7.46
N GLU A 43 -9.67 -6.28 8.05
CA GLU A 43 -10.79 -5.36 8.28
C GLU A 43 -10.35 -4.19 9.17
N GLY A 44 -9.56 -4.44 10.22
CA GLY A 44 -8.96 -3.40 11.06
C GLY A 44 -8.00 -2.48 10.27
N ILE A 45 -7.14 -3.08 9.44
CA ILE A 45 -6.20 -2.36 8.58
C ILE A 45 -6.94 -1.48 7.56
N TYR A 46 -8.00 -2.01 6.95
CA TYR A 46 -8.80 -1.25 5.98
C TYR A 46 -9.58 -0.11 6.63
N ARG A 47 -10.13 -0.31 7.82
CA ARG A 47 -10.77 0.79 8.58
C ARG A 47 -9.81 1.93 8.87
N ALA A 48 -8.54 1.65 9.13
CA ALA A 48 -7.52 2.69 9.28
C ALA A 48 -7.30 3.45 7.95
N ALA A 49 -7.22 2.74 6.82
CA ALA A 49 -7.10 3.35 5.49
C ALA A 49 -8.27 4.28 5.15
N LEU A 50 -9.49 3.90 5.53
CA LEU A 50 -10.69 4.71 5.30
C LEU A 50 -10.73 6.01 6.15
N ARG A 51 -9.73 6.25 7.00
CA ARG A 51 -9.55 7.51 7.76
C ARG A 51 -8.57 8.47 7.09
N ALA A 52 -8.09 8.17 5.89
CA ALA A 52 -7.24 9.08 5.13
C ALA A 52 -7.90 10.46 4.96
N PRO A 53 -7.12 11.55 4.92
CA PRO A 53 -7.65 12.88 4.61
C PRO A 53 -8.36 12.89 3.27
N ASP A 54 -9.54 13.49 3.22
CA ASP A 54 -10.42 13.47 2.05
C ASP A 54 -11.20 14.76 1.93
N HIS A 55 -10.86 15.58 0.93
CA HIS A 55 -11.55 16.83 0.66
C HIS A 55 -12.94 16.56 0.06
N ALA A 56 -13.94 17.20 0.62
CA ALA A 56 -15.36 17.10 0.23
C ALA A 56 -15.97 15.68 0.36
N TRP A 57 -15.34 14.79 1.09
CA TRP A 57 -15.80 13.42 1.35
C TRP A 57 -16.07 12.62 0.07
N LEU A 58 -15.21 12.79 -0.92
CA LEU A 58 -15.29 12.08 -2.21
C LEU A 58 -14.97 10.60 -2.08
N ARG A 59 -14.18 10.22 -1.06
CA ARG A 59 -13.70 8.85 -0.82
C ARG A 59 -13.12 8.25 -2.09
N PRO A 60 -12.09 8.90 -2.67
CA PRO A 60 -11.64 8.62 -4.02
C PRO A 60 -10.73 7.38 -4.08
N TRP A 61 -11.06 6.35 -3.31
CA TRP A 61 -10.27 5.12 -3.24
C TRP A 61 -11.14 3.89 -3.18
N ARG A 62 -10.63 2.81 -3.73
CA ARG A 62 -11.03 1.44 -3.42
C ARG A 62 -9.79 0.54 -3.33
N LEU A 63 -9.94 -0.61 -2.72
CA LEU A 63 -8.85 -1.52 -2.42
C LEU A 63 -9.13 -2.88 -3.05
N ILE A 64 -8.14 -3.46 -3.74
CA ILE A 64 -8.21 -4.81 -4.30
C ILE A 64 -7.23 -5.69 -3.54
N THR A 65 -7.72 -6.77 -2.93
CA THR A 65 -6.88 -7.75 -2.24
C THR A 65 -6.55 -8.90 -3.17
N ILE A 66 -5.28 -9.28 -3.25
CA ILE A 66 -4.77 -10.40 -4.05
C ILE A 66 -4.02 -11.35 -3.11
N ALA A 67 -4.58 -12.53 -2.85
CA ALA A 67 -4.02 -13.54 -1.94
C ALA A 67 -4.22 -14.96 -2.50
N GLY A 68 -3.60 -15.94 -1.88
CA GLY A 68 -3.71 -17.36 -2.30
C GLY A 68 -3.31 -17.55 -3.76
N ASP A 69 -4.03 -18.36 -4.48
CA ASP A 69 -3.78 -18.71 -5.90
C ASP A 69 -3.98 -17.50 -6.84
N ARG A 70 -4.72 -16.48 -6.41
CA ARG A 70 -4.88 -15.25 -7.18
C ARG A 70 -3.58 -14.50 -7.40
N ARG A 71 -2.57 -14.69 -6.57
CA ARG A 71 -1.23 -14.11 -6.77
C ARG A 71 -0.54 -14.70 -8.00
N GLN A 72 -0.66 -16.01 -8.21
CA GLN A 72 -0.11 -16.66 -9.39
C GLN A 72 -0.84 -16.17 -10.65
N ALA A 73 -2.16 -16.18 -10.66
CA ALA A 73 -2.96 -15.66 -11.77
C ALA A 73 -2.63 -14.20 -12.09
N PHE A 74 -2.40 -13.38 -11.05
CA PHE A 74 -1.97 -11.99 -11.25
C PHE A 74 -0.55 -11.90 -11.83
N GLY A 75 0.37 -12.81 -11.48
CA GLY A 75 1.70 -12.90 -12.07
C GLY A 75 1.65 -13.22 -13.56
N GLU A 76 0.84 -14.19 -13.96
CA GLU A 76 0.60 -14.56 -15.35
C GLU A 76 0.02 -13.38 -16.16
N LEU A 77 -0.91 -12.64 -15.56
CA LEU A 77 -1.46 -11.41 -16.14
C LEU A 77 -0.39 -10.34 -16.34
N LEU A 78 0.47 -10.11 -15.35
CA LEU A 78 1.57 -9.13 -15.45
C LEU A 78 2.55 -9.50 -16.55
N GLU A 79 2.87 -10.77 -16.72
CA GLU A 79 3.71 -11.26 -17.81
C GLU A 79 3.04 -11.04 -19.17
N GLN A 80 1.75 -11.37 -19.32
CA GLN A 80 1.00 -11.15 -20.55
C GLN A 80 0.97 -9.67 -20.94
N CYS A 81 0.68 -8.76 -19.99
CA CYS A 81 0.71 -7.32 -20.24
C CYS A 81 2.11 -6.82 -20.59
N LEU A 82 3.17 -7.37 -19.95
CA LEU A 82 4.55 -7.05 -20.31
C LEU A 82 4.86 -7.43 -21.76
N VAL A 83 4.50 -8.65 -22.19
CA VAL A 83 4.73 -9.12 -23.56
C VAL A 83 3.95 -8.27 -24.58
N GLN A 84 2.72 -7.86 -24.25
CA GLN A 84 1.95 -6.95 -25.12
C GLN A 84 2.62 -5.59 -25.27
N ARG A 85 3.13 -5.01 -24.18
CA ARG A 85 3.81 -3.71 -24.18
C ARG A 85 5.22 -3.78 -24.77
N SER A 86 5.90 -4.89 -24.57
CA SER A 86 7.30 -5.11 -24.94
C SER A 86 7.48 -6.52 -25.50
N PRO A 87 7.13 -6.77 -26.78
CA PRO A 87 7.17 -8.10 -27.39
C PRO A 87 8.57 -8.75 -27.36
N ASP A 88 9.63 -7.93 -27.42
CA ASP A 88 11.03 -8.39 -27.40
C ASP A 88 11.57 -8.61 -25.98
N SER A 89 10.72 -8.56 -24.94
CA SER A 89 11.14 -8.83 -23.56
C SER A 89 11.74 -10.24 -23.45
N ASP A 90 12.90 -10.35 -22.81
CA ASP A 90 13.58 -11.62 -22.56
C ASP A 90 12.87 -12.45 -21.47
N GLU A 91 13.23 -13.72 -21.35
CA GLU A 91 12.65 -14.62 -20.35
C GLU A 91 12.92 -14.14 -18.91
N ALA A 92 14.05 -13.48 -18.66
CA ALA A 92 14.35 -12.94 -17.33
C ALA A 92 13.36 -11.84 -16.92
N ALA A 93 13.03 -10.93 -17.84
CA ALA A 93 12.02 -9.89 -17.62
C ALA A 93 10.62 -10.50 -17.45
N ARG A 94 10.25 -11.48 -18.27
CA ARG A 94 8.97 -12.21 -18.18
C ARG A 94 8.85 -12.95 -16.84
N ALA A 95 9.86 -13.73 -16.47
CA ALA A 95 9.89 -14.42 -15.17
C ALA A 95 9.83 -13.44 -13.99
N LYS A 96 10.50 -12.29 -14.09
CA LYS A 96 10.43 -11.22 -13.08
C LYS A 96 9.01 -10.68 -12.92
N ALA A 97 8.29 -10.45 -14.01
CA ALA A 97 6.90 -9.99 -13.98
C ALA A 97 5.99 -11.07 -13.37
N ARG A 98 6.07 -12.30 -13.88
CA ARG A 98 5.29 -13.45 -13.40
C ARG A 98 5.49 -13.71 -11.90
N ASN A 99 6.72 -13.61 -11.41
CA ASN A 99 7.03 -13.87 -10.00
C ASN A 99 6.86 -12.65 -9.08
N ALA A 100 6.58 -11.46 -9.61
CA ALA A 100 6.46 -10.26 -8.81
C ALA A 100 5.42 -10.39 -7.68
N PRO A 101 4.19 -10.89 -7.91
CA PRO A 101 3.18 -11.02 -6.85
C PRO A 101 3.51 -12.09 -5.80
N LEU A 102 4.43 -13.01 -6.11
CA LEU A 102 4.79 -14.11 -5.20
C LEU A 102 5.82 -13.71 -4.12
N ARG A 103 6.29 -12.45 -4.14
CA ARG A 103 7.26 -11.92 -3.17
C ARG A 103 6.68 -11.67 -1.77
N ALA A 104 5.37 -11.82 -1.62
CA ALA A 104 4.66 -11.73 -0.34
C ALA A 104 3.46 -12.67 -0.37
N PRO A 105 2.96 -13.08 0.80
CA PRO A 105 1.76 -13.93 0.86
C PRO A 105 0.48 -13.19 0.46
N MET A 106 0.50 -11.85 0.42
CA MET A 106 -0.64 -11.01 0.07
C MET A 106 -0.20 -9.70 -0.57
N LEU A 107 -1.03 -9.18 -1.48
CA LEU A 107 -0.95 -7.83 -2.00
C LEU A 107 -2.27 -7.11 -1.77
N VAL A 108 -2.18 -5.81 -1.51
CA VAL A 108 -3.30 -4.88 -1.62
C VAL A 108 -2.97 -3.87 -2.71
N VAL A 109 -3.89 -3.64 -3.62
CA VAL A 109 -3.76 -2.67 -4.70
C VAL A 109 -4.69 -1.50 -4.37
N PRO A 110 -4.18 -0.38 -3.83
CA PRO A 110 -4.94 0.85 -3.70
C PRO A 110 -5.18 1.44 -5.09
N VAL A 111 -6.42 1.75 -5.37
CA VAL A 111 -6.88 2.35 -6.62
C VAL A 111 -7.48 3.71 -6.29
N VAL A 112 -7.12 4.75 -7.03
CA VAL A 112 -7.85 6.02 -6.99
C VAL A 112 -8.97 5.98 -8.02
N THR A 113 -10.16 6.43 -7.61
CA THR A 113 -11.33 6.62 -8.46
C THR A 113 -11.54 8.12 -8.63
N LEU A 114 -11.12 8.64 -9.78
CA LEU A 114 -11.20 10.08 -10.07
C LEU A 114 -12.62 10.48 -10.46
N SER A 115 -13.07 11.60 -9.94
CA SER A 115 -14.34 12.22 -10.30
C SER A 115 -14.15 13.70 -10.63
N GLU A 116 -14.97 14.23 -11.54
CA GLU A 116 -15.02 15.67 -11.75
C GLU A 116 -15.67 16.34 -10.54
N HIS A 117 -14.98 17.35 -9.99
CA HIS A 117 -15.49 18.11 -8.86
C HIS A 117 -15.01 19.57 -8.96
N PRO A 118 -15.89 20.58 -8.76
CA PRO A 118 -15.57 21.98 -9.00
C PRO A 118 -14.50 22.55 -8.03
N LYS A 119 -14.29 21.91 -6.89
CA LYS A 119 -13.36 22.38 -5.83
C LYS A 119 -12.23 21.39 -5.54
N VAL A 120 -12.31 20.16 -6.02
CA VAL A 120 -11.33 19.12 -5.68
C VAL A 120 -10.67 18.61 -6.96
N PRO A 121 -9.50 19.11 -7.30
CA PRO A 121 -8.78 18.66 -8.49
C PRO A 121 -8.33 17.19 -8.36
N ALA A 122 -8.13 16.53 -9.50
CA ALA A 122 -7.71 15.13 -9.57
C ALA A 122 -6.42 14.84 -8.76
N MET A 123 -5.52 15.82 -8.62
CA MET A 123 -4.29 15.67 -7.85
C MET A 123 -4.57 15.47 -6.36
N GLU A 124 -5.51 16.22 -5.77
CA GLU A 124 -5.90 16.04 -4.36
C GLU A 124 -6.53 14.66 -4.12
N GLN A 125 -7.31 14.16 -5.09
CA GLN A 125 -7.91 12.82 -5.02
C GLN A 125 -6.82 11.73 -5.02
N ARG A 126 -5.77 11.89 -5.83
CA ARG A 126 -4.60 10.99 -5.81
C ARG A 126 -3.85 11.05 -4.47
N PHE A 127 -3.68 12.25 -3.90
CA PHE A 127 -3.07 12.39 -2.58
C PHE A 127 -3.89 11.70 -1.49
N SER A 128 -5.21 11.83 -1.49
CA SER A 128 -6.09 11.11 -0.57
C SER A 128 -5.91 9.59 -0.67
N ALA A 129 -5.90 9.04 -1.90
CA ALA A 129 -5.69 7.62 -2.11
C ALA A 129 -4.26 7.16 -1.70
N ALA A 130 -3.25 8.01 -1.90
CA ALA A 130 -1.89 7.74 -1.43
C ALA A 130 -1.81 7.75 0.11
N CYS A 131 -2.52 8.64 0.79
CA CYS A 131 -2.64 8.63 2.25
C CYS A 131 -3.32 7.35 2.75
N ALA A 132 -4.37 6.87 2.07
CA ALA A 132 -5.01 5.60 2.39
C ALA A 132 -4.02 4.42 2.23
N ALA A 133 -3.24 4.40 1.16
CA ALA A 133 -2.19 3.39 0.94
C ALA A 133 -1.12 3.41 2.06
N HIS A 134 -0.69 4.58 2.48
CA HIS A 134 0.26 4.73 3.59
C HIS A 134 -0.35 4.25 4.91
N ALA A 135 -1.61 4.58 5.17
CA ALA A 135 -2.31 4.13 6.38
C ALA A 135 -2.42 2.59 6.46
N ILE A 136 -2.59 1.89 5.32
CA ILE A 136 -2.54 0.41 5.28
C ILE A 136 -1.20 -0.10 5.78
N LEU A 137 -0.08 0.48 5.34
CA LEU A 137 1.25 0.06 5.78
C LEU A 137 1.47 0.28 7.28
N LEU A 138 1.03 1.43 7.80
CA LEU A 138 1.13 1.73 9.22
C LEU A 138 0.25 0.79 10.06
N ALA A 139 -0.99 0.55 9.62
CA ALA A 139 -1.90 -0.34 10.33
C ALA A 139 -1.42 -1.79 10.31
N ALA A 140 -0.86 -2.26 9.18
CA ALA A 140 -0.25 -3.58 9.10
C ALA A 140 0.93 -3.72 10.08
N GLU A 141 1.81 -2.70 10.16
CA GLU A 141 2.93 -2.69 11.09
C GLU A 141 2.47 -2.64 12.55
N ALA A 142 1.44 -1.85 12.86
CA ALA A 142 0.80 -1.81 14.19
C ALA A 142 0.14 -3.16 14.58
N SER A 143 -0.25 -3.96 13.59
CA SER A 143 -0.81 -5.31 13.79
C SER A 143 0.28 -6.41 13.81
N GLY A 144 1.57 -6.04 13.83
CA GLY A 144 2.69 -6.98 13.89
C GLY A 144 3.13 -7.57 12.54
N TYR A 145 2.57 -7.08 11.44
CA TYR A 145 2.97 -7.44 10.09
C TYR A 145 4.00 -6.46 9.53
N ALA A 146 4.42 -6.69 8.32
CA ALA A 146 5.30 -5.78 7.61
C ALA A 146 4.82 -5.60 6.17
N GLY A 147 5.27 -4.52 5.53
CA GLY A 147 4.91 -4.27 4.16
C GLY A 147 5.96 -3.48 3.39
N ILE A 148 5.74 -3.44 2.08
CA ILE A 148 6.48 -2.59 1.17
C ILE A 148 5.56 -2.09 0.06
N TRP A 149 5.66 -0.81 -0.24
CA TRP A 149 5.00 -0.19 -1.39
C TRP A 149 5.90 -0.29 -2.63
N ARG A 150 5.37 -0.83 -3.70
CA ARG A 150 6.03 -0.88 -5.01
C ARG A 150 5.10 -0.31 -6.07
N THR A 151 5.70 0.20 -7.13
CA THR A 151 5.00 0.65 -8.34
C THR A 151 5.60 -0.06 -9.55
N GLY A 152 6.45 0.60 -10.30
CA GLY A 152 7.00 0.12 -11.56
C GLY A 152 5.99 0.24 -12.70
N ASP A 153 6.39 -0.19 -13.89
CA ASP A 153 5.61 -0.01 -15.12
C ASP A 153 4.20 -0.59 -15.04
N ALA A 154 4.03 -1.70 -14.33
CA ALA A 154 2.74 -2.35 -14.16
C ALA A 154 1.68 -1.47 -13.48
N ALA A 155 2.11 -0.53 -12.60
CA ALA A 155 1.18 0.40 -11.94
C ALA A 155 0.66 1.48 -12.88
N PHE A 156 1.31 1.71 -14.01
CA PHE A 156 0.96 2.71 -15.02
C PHE A 156 0.44 2.09 -16.32
N ASP A 157 0.42 0.74 -16.39
CA ASP A 157 -0.01 0.01 -17.57
C ASP A 157 -1.53 -0.11 -17.63
N ARG A 158 -2.13 0.49 -18.65
CA ARG A 158 -3.59 0.46 -18.82
C ARG A 158 -4.13 -0.96 -19.05
N ALA A 159 -3.35 -1.85 -19.67
CA ALA A 159 -3.75 -3.24 -19.85
C ALA A 159 -3.86 -3.96 -18.50
N VAL A 160 -2.91 -3.73 -17.57
CA VAL A 160 -2.98 -4.25 -16.20
C VAL A 160 -4.20 -3.70 -15.48
N MET A 161 -4.45 -2.38 -15.55
CA MET A 161 -5.61 -1.76 -14.92
C MET A 161 -6.91 -2.36 -15.44
N THR A 162 -7.07 -2.47 -16.76
CA THR A 162 -8.27 -3.05 -17.40
C THR A 162 -8.47 -4.50 -16.99
N SER A 163 -7.41 -5.29 -16.94
CA SER A 163 -7.47 -6.71 -16.53
C SER A 163 -7.83 -6.89 -15.05
N LEU A 164 -7.53 -5.89 -14.21
CA LEU A 164 -8.00 -5.82 -12.82
C LEU A 164 -9.41 -5.23 -12.68
N GLY A 165 -10.08 -4.93 -13.77
CA GLY A 165 -11.43 -4.38 -13.80
C GLY A 165 -11.51 -2.90 -13.45
N LEU A 166 -10.46 -2.13 -13.72
CA LEU A 166 -10.46 -0.69 -13.49
C LEU A 166 -11.12 0.05 -14.66
N GLY A 167 -11.97 1.03 -14.32
CA GLY A 167 -12.54 1.98 -15.25
C GLY A 167 -11.54 3.02 -15.77
N PHE A 168 -11.91 3.81 -16.79
CA PHE A 168 -11.03 4.83 -17.38
C PHE A 168 -10.63 5.94 -16.40
N HIS A 169 -11.48 6.19 -15.42
CA HIS A 169 -11.28 7.17 -14.35
C HIS A 169 -10.57 6.58 -13.11
N GLU A 170 -10.09 5.35 -13.19
CA GLU A 170 -9.39 4.69 -12.11
C GLU A 170 -7.92 4.46 -12.46
N GLU A 171 -7.06 4.65 -11.45
CA GLU A 171 -5.62 4.49 -11.56
C GLU A 171 -5.08 3.68 -10.37
N ILE A 172 -4.06 2.87 -10.61
CA ILE A 172 -3.35 2.16 -9.55
C ILE A 172 -2.42 3.15 -8.83
N ILE A 173 -2.54 3.26 -7.51
CA ILE A 173 -1.62 4.05 -6.67
C ILE A 173 -0.32 3.27 -6.42
N GLY A 174 -0.39 1.98 -6.40
CA GLY A 174 0.75 1.07 -6.23
C GLY A 174 0.32 -0.32 -5.81
N PHE A 175 1.30 -1.14 -5.49
CA PHE A 175 1.13 -2.49 -4.99
C PHE A 175 1.72 -2.55 -3.58
N LEU A 176 0.89 -2.77 -2.58
CA LEU A 176 1.31 -2.96 -1.19
C LEU A 176 1.46 -4.45 -0.93
N TYR A 177 2.69 -4.89 -0.77
CA TYR A 177 3.01 -6.26 -0.39
C TYR A 177 2.94 -6.37 1.12
N LEU A 178 2.17 -7.31 1.64
CA LEU A 178 1.96 -7.52 3.08
C LEU A 178 2.29 -8.94 3.48
N GLY A 179 2.84 -9.10 4.68
CA GLY A 179 3.18 -10.40 5.27
C GLY A 179 4.00 -10.24 6.53
N THR A 180 4.57 -11.34 6.98
CA THR A 180 5.55 -11.35 8.07
C THR A 180 6.93 -11.00 7.54
N ARG A 181 7.67 -10.14 8.24
CA ARG A 181 9.04 -9.77 7.86
C ARG A 181 9.96 -10.98 7.93
N ASP A 182 10.70 -11.24 6.86
CA ASP A 182 11.80 -12.20 6.84
C ASP A 182 13.13 -11.44 7.01
N GLY A 183 13.79 -11.67 8.13
CA GLY A 183 15.05 -11.03 8.52
C GLY A 183 14.88 -9.75 9.34
N GLN A 184 16.01 -9.08 9.58
CA GLN A 184 16.07 -7.87 10.40
C GLN A 184 15.55 -6.63 9.65
N PRO A 185 14.91 -5.68 10.35
CA PRO A 185 14.61 -4.37 9.78
C PRO A 185 15.88 -3.70 9.28
N LYS A 186 15.77 -2.92 8.20
CA LYS A 186 16.86 -2.06 7.76
C LYS A 186 17.14 -0.99 8.81
N SER A 187 18.39 -0.55 8.91
CA SER A 187 18.74 0.64 9.69
C SER A 187 17.97 1.84 9.16
N ILE A 188 17.46 2.66 10.06
CA ILE A 188 16.78 3.91 9.73
C ILE A 188 17.85 5.00 9.64
N PRO A 189 17.99 5.69 8.49
CA PRO A 189 18.90 6.82 8.37
C PRO A 189 18.50 7.90 9.37
N GLN A 190 19.49 8.45 10.05
CA GLN A 190 19.29 9.65 10.84
C GLN A 190 19.35 10.85 9.90
N LEU A 191 18.21 11.52 9.71
CA LEU A 191 18.09 12.72 8.89
C LEU A 191 17.98 13.93 9.81
N ASP A 192 18.69 15.00 9.48
CA ASP A 192 18.50 16.29 10.15
C ASP A 192 17.25 16.97 9.58
N THR A 193 16.32 17.32 10.45
CA THR A 193 15.10 18.02 10.05
C THR A 193 15.39 19.39 9.41
N ALA A 194 16.54 20.02 9.75
CA ALA A 194 16.95 21.28 9.17
C ALA A 194 17.20 21.23 7.65
N ASP A 195 17.51 20.02 7.11
CA ASP A 195 17.67 19.82 5.67
C ASP A 195 16.34 19.86 4.89
N PHE A 196 15.22 19.73 5.59
CA PHE A 196 13.88 19.55 4.98
C PHE A 196 12.84 20.56 5.45
N VAL A 197 13.13 21.29 6.54
CA VAL A 197 12.17 22.19 7.17
C VAL A 197 12.75 23.60 7.22
N SER A 198 12.02 24.55 6.70
CA SER A 198 12.36 25.98 6.80
C SER A 198 11.19 26.74 7.41
N SER A 199 11.51 27.83 8.12
CA SER A 199 10.51 28.80 8.57
C SER A 199 10.40 29.93 7.54
N TRP A 200 9.20 30.42 7.36
CA TRP A 200 8.89 31.57 6.50
C TRP A 200 8.52 32.74 7.36
#